data_ffc39e5785ed127b0cab2898c7f3cbfa
#
_entry.id   ffc39e5785ed127b0cab2898c7f3cbfa
#
_cell.length_a   1.000
_cell.length_b   1.000
_cell.length_c   1.000
_cell.angle_alpha   90.00
_cell.angle_beta   90.00
_cell.angle_gamma   90.00
#
_symmetry.space_group_name_H-M   'P 1'
#
loop_
_entity.id
_entity.type
_entity.pdbx_description
1 polymer ?
#
loop_
_entity_poly.entity_id
_entity_poly.type
_entity_poly.pdbx_seq_one_letter_code
_entity_poly.pdbx_strand_id
1 'polypeptide(L)'
;MRRRLLLILWLTALTLRGFATAQEADVVYVDGIAYALLAQPIVQNETLFQSLQGLIDKEKGSRTSNWDGFKGYWTIANGQLLLDSVGYVSKKDDGYAMLDKRSFNHIFKAYRKHGHVVAKWVSGTLRYGRGDLVRYVHDGFDRNYVQETMADVLNGNVTKQRTFRNEKLAGLSPMQLFHPDSIENHIPLADIPELEGHSIVLQARLFTSGLGQMADSCRVEIMRMWPDSLSLFAQKRLKEIVASSLVSVYPWEQYHIDGECRMAVPSFFFKLNGWRETRGRIYEVCDTMPEFPGGQQAMFKFLIDHLLWPAVAQESCGQWKVVIQFVVEADGTLSCPQLMRRTDVPFEIEALKVWRQFPRFKPAIKDGRPVRCRFAVPIKFLLCP
;
A
#
# COMPACT_ATOMS: atom_id res chain seq x y z
N MET A 1 -10.96 35.35 34.07
CA MET A 1 -11.85 34.33 33.41
C MET A 1 -11.88 34.34 31.88
N ARG A 2 -11.09 35.15 31.14
CA ARG A 2 -11.14 35.24 29.67
C ARG A 2 -10.09 34.37 28.91
N ARG A 3 -9.14 33.72 29.59
CA ARG A 3 -8.11 32.90 28.92
C ARG A 3 -8.42 31.41 28.77
N ARG A 4 -9.50 30.89 29.38
CA ARG A 4 -9.86 29.45 29.25
C ARG A 4 -10.87 29.15 28.15
N LEU A 5 -11.55 30.15 27.58
CA LEU A 5 -12.50 29.94 26.47
C LEU A 5 -11.82 29.84 25.11
N LEU A 6 -10.62 30.41 24.94
CA LEU A 6 -9.89 30.37 23.65
C LEU A 6 -9.18 29.03 23.39
N LEU A 7 -8.88 28.24 24.44
CA LEU A 7 -8.25 26.93 24.28
C LEU A 7 -9.24 25.83 23.88
N ILE A 8 -10.52 26.00 24.23
CA ILE A 8 -11.58 25.02 23.90
C ILE A 8 -12.02 25.15 22.44
N LEU A 9 -11.99 26.34 21.87
CA LEU A 9 -12.30 26.58 20.45
C LEU A 9 -11.21 26.09 19.49
N TRP A 10 -9.96 25.97 19.97
CA TRP A 10 -8.87 25.41 19.15
C TRP A 10 -8.83 23.86 19.16
N LEU A 11 -9.33 23.22 20.20
CA LEU A 11 -9.42 21.75 20.27
C LEU A 11 -10.63 21.18 19.52
N THR A 12 -11.68 21.95 19.29
CA THR A 12 -12.85 21.49 18.52
C THR A 12 -12.69 21.64 17.00
N ALA A 13 -11.73 22.45 16.54
CA ALA A 13 -11.43 22.60 15.11
C ALA A 13 -10.55 21.43 14.55
N LEU A 14 -9.99 20.57 15.42
CA LEU A 14 -9.11 19.47 14.97
C LEU A 14 -9.81 18.10 14.85
N THR A 15 -11.11 18.00 15.09
CA THR A 15 -11.80 16.70 15.10
C THR A 15 -12.95 16.53 14.10
N LEU A 16 -13.15 17.46 13.19
CA LEU A 16 -14.04 17.29 12.04
C LEU A 16 -13.22 17.06 10.76
N ARG A 17 -12.43 16.00 10.71
CA ARG A 17 -12.22 15.29 9.45
C ARG A 17 -13.53 14.52 9.21
N GLY A 18 -14.52 15.21 8.66
CA GLY A 18 -15.64 14.54 8.03
C GLY A 18 -15.07 13.53 7.05
N PHE A 19 -15.58 12.31 7.07
CA PHE A 19 -15.25 11.33 6.04
C PHE A 19 -15.70 11.95 4.71
N ALA A 20 -14.75 12.51 3.96
CA ALA A 20 -15.05 13.09 2.67
C ALA A 20 -15.50 11.95 1.76
N THR A 21 -16.64 12.11 1.15
CA THR A 21 -17.16 11.15 0.17
C THR A 21 -16.29 11.22 -1.09
N ALA A 22 -16.02 10.07 -1.72
CA ALA A 22 -15.32 10.04 -2.99
C ALA A 22 -16.06 10.89 -4.03
N GLN A 23 -15.34 11.84 -4.67
CA GLN A 23 -15.91 12.76 -5.63
C GLN A 23 -15.98 12.14 -7.04
N GLU A 24 -17.04 12.44 -7.77
CA GLU A 24 -17.14 12.09 -9.18
C GLU A 24 -16.13 12.91 -9.99
N ALA A 25 -15.42 12.23 -10.88
CA ALA A 25 -14.44 12.86 -11.76
C ALA A 25 -15.12 13.62 -12.89
N ASP A 26 -14.54 14.73 -13.32
CA ASP A 26 -14.82 15.32 -14.62
C ASP A 26 -14.41 14.34 -15.75
N VAL A 27 -14.73 14.64 -16.98
CA VAL A 27 -14.33 13.85 -18.14
C VAL A 27 -13.38 14.66 -19.00
N VAL A 28 -12.25 14.07 -19.39
CA VAL A 28 -11.35 14.68 -20.38
C VAL A 28 -11.15 13.73 -21.56
N TYR A 29 -11.27 14.28 -22.76
CA TYR A 29 -10.99 13.59 -24.00
C TYR A 29 -9.57 13.92 -24.47
N VAL A 30 -8.80 12.89 -24.77
CA VAL A 30 -7.47 13.00 -25.38
C VAL A 30 -7.46 12.08 -26.60
N ASP A 31 -7.21 12.64 -27.78
CA ASP A 31 -7.26 11.92 -29.06
C ASP A 31 -8.58 11.13 -29.24
N GLY A 32 -9.71 11.73 -28.83
CA GLY A 32 -11.04 11.14 -28.91
C GLY A 32 -11.36 10.07 -27.87
N ILE A 33 -10.42 9.73 -26.98
CA ILE A 33 -10.59 8.75 -25.93
C ILE A 33 -10.96 9.45 -24.62
N ALA A 34 -12.01 8.95 -23.94
CA ALA A 34 -12.47 9.49 -22.66
C ALA A 34 -11.64 8.96 -21.49
N TYR A 35 -11.28 9.86 -20.58
CA TYR A 35 -10.61 9.58 -19.31
C TYR A 35 -11.37 10.23 -18.15
N ALA A 36 -11.32 9.65 -16.98
CA ALA A 36 -11.74 10.29 -15.74
C ALA A 36 -10.69 11.34 -15.35
N LEU A 37 -11.07 12.61 -15.34
CA LEU A 37 -10.22 13.71 -14.86
C LEU A 37 -10.39 13.85 -13.35
N LEU A 38 -9.38 13.47 -12.59
CA LEU A 38 -9.37 13.45 -11.12
C LEU A 38 -9.16 14.87 -10.55
N ALA A 39 -9.98 15.79 -11.02
CA ALA A 39 -10.01 17.18 -10.63
C ALA A 39 -11.31 17.83 -11.11
N GLN A 40 -11.61 19.00 -10.58
CA GLN A 40 -12.67 19.91 -11.06
C GLN A 40 -12.06 21.27 -11.42
N PRO A 41 -11.44 21.43 -12.60
CA PRO A 41 -10.66 22.62 -12.92
C PRO A 41 -11.44 23.94 -12.92
N ILE A 42 -12.78 23.90 -13.05
CA ILE A 42 -13.62 25.13 -12.99
C ILE A 42 -13.48 25.81 -11.63
N VAL A 43 -13.36 25.06 -10.53
CA VAL A 43 -13.25 25.62 -9.17
C VAL A 43 -11.97 26.43 -8.93
N GLN A 44 -10.96 26.32 -9.79
CA GLN A 44 -9.76 27.15 -9.69
C GLN A 44 -10.04 28.64 -10.02
N ASN A 45 -11.22 28.94 -10.57
CA ASN A 45 -11.65 30.33 -10.83
C ASN A 45 -12.96 30.61 -10.09
N GLU A 46 -12.85 31.31 -8.96
CA GLU A 46 -14.00 31.60 -8.09
C GLU A 46 -15.13 32.32 -8.82
N THR A 47 -14.83 33.27 -9.70
CA THR A 47 -15.85 34.02 -10.46
C THR A 47 -16.62 33.09 -11.39
N LEU A 48 -15.94 32.18 -12.09
CA LEU A 48 -16.60 31.19 -12.95
C LEU A 48 -17.44 30.22 -12.11
N PHE A 49 -16.88 29.73 -11.00
CA PHE A 49 -17.55 28.84 -10.07
C PHE A 49 -18.86 29.46 -9.56
N GLN A 50 -18.82 30.67 -9.03
CA GLN A 50 -19.99 31.37 -8.51
C GLN A 50 -21.03 31.68 -9.61
N SER A 51 -20.58 32.08 -10.80
CA SER A 51 -21.45 32.32 -11.94
C SER A 51 -22.19 31.05 -12.35
N LEU A 52 -21.49 29.90 -12.35
CA LEU A 52 -22.07 28.60 -12.65
C LEU A 52 -23.07 28.17 -11.57
N GLN A 53 -22.70 28.27 -10.29
CA GLN A 53 -23.53 27.94 -9.14
C GLN A 53 -24.83 28.78 -9.17
N GLY A 54 -24.74 30.09 -9.34
CA GLY A 54 -25.92 30.96 -9.40
C GLY A 54 -26.89 30.61 -10.51
N LEU A 55 -26.38 30.02 -11.61
CA LEU A 55 -27.23 29.63 -12.74
C LEU A 55 -27.93 28.27 -12.48
N ILE A 56 -27.20 27.28 -11.96
CA ILE A 56 -27.71 25.92 -11.79
C ILE A 56 -28.47 25.69 -10.48
N ASP A 57 -28.33 26.58 -9.48
CA ASP A 57 -28.84 26.38 -8.10
C ASP A 57 -30.33 26.03 -8.02
N LYS A 58 -31.15 26.60 -8.94
CA LYS A 58 -32.59 26.33 -8.95
C LYS A 58 -32.94 24.96 -9.51
N GLU A 59 -32.08 24.39 -10.35
CA GLU A 59 -32.34 23.18 -11.13
C GLU A 59 -31.48 22.00 -10.73
N LYS A 60 -30.39 22.22 -9.99
CA LYS A 60 -29.50 21.15 -9.57
C LYS A 60 -30.12 20.28 -8.48
N GLY A 61 -29.88 18.98 -8.58
CA GLY A 61 -30.05 18.00 -7.53
C GLY A 61 -28.84 18.03 -6.56
N SER A 62 -28.83 17.12 -5.60
CA SER A 62 -27.71 16.93 -4.71
C SER A 62 -27.23 15.48 -4.75
N ARG A 63 -25.92 15.30 -4.79
CA ARG A 63 -25.25 14.00 -4.64
C ARG A 63 -24.09 14.13 -3.68
N THR A 64 -23.96 13.18 -2.79
CA THR A 64 -22.81 13.15 -1.86
C THR A 64 -21.47 12.97 -2.59
N SER A 65 -21.48 12.36 -3.79
CA SER A 65 -20.32 12.18 -4.67
C SER A 65 -20.02 13.39 -5.56
N ASN A 66 -20.90 14.41 -5.59
CA ASN A 66 -20.71 15.64 -6.37
C ASN A 66 -21.31 16.83 -5.62
N TRP A 67 -20.54 17.38 -4.68
CA TRP A 67 -21.00 18.48 -3.82
C TRP A 67 -21.22 19.79 -4.56
N ASP A 68 -20.39 20.04 -5.60
CA ASP A 68 -20.50 21.24 -6.41
C ASP A 68 -21.70 21.19 -7.37
N GLY A 69 -22.24 19.97 -7.57
CA GLY A 69 -23.45 19.75 -8.36
C GLY A 69 -23.25 19.83 -9.85
N PHE A 70 -22.02 19.97 -10.36
CA PHE A 70 -21.74 19.99 -11.80
C PHE A 70 -20.54 19.09 -12.17
N LYS A 71 -20.38 18.87 -13.48
CA LYS A 71 -19.33 18.05 -14.07
C LYS A 71 -18.85 18.71 -15.36
N GLY A 72 -17.56 18.95 -15.46
CA GLY A 72 -16.92 19.47 -16.66
C GLY A 72 -16.61 18.36 -17.68
N TYR A 73 -16.80 18.69 -18.96
CA TYR A 73 -16.35 17.87 -20.08
C TYR A 73 -15.29 18.65 -20.84
N TRP A 74 -14.11 18.06 -20.94
CA TRP A 74 -12.90 18.72 -21.39
C TRP A 74 -12.28 18.00 -22.57
N THR A 75 -11.46 18.70 -23.35
CA THR A 75 -10.59 18.14 -24.38
C THR A 75 -9.16 18.68 -24.21
N ILE A 76 -8.17 17.80 -24.32
CA ILE A 76 -6.79 18.22 -24.53
C ILE A 76 -6.50 18.08 -26.03
N ALA A 77 -6.30 19.22 -26.69
CA ALA A 77 -5.98 19.27 -28.11
C ALA A 77 -4.97 20.38 -28.39
N ASN A 78 -4.05 20.13 -29.31
CA ASN A 78 -3.00 21.10 -29.71
C ASN A 78 -2.24 21.70 -28.52
N GLY A 79 -1.98 20.88 -27.49
CA GLY A 79 -1.30 21.34 -26.28
C GLY A 79 -2.13 22.28 -25.39
N GLN A 80 -3.44 22.36 -25.57
CA GLN A 80 -4.34 23.19 -24.77
C GLN A 80 -5.42 22.37 -24.08
N LEU A 81 -5.79 22.78 -22.88
CA LEU A 81 -6.96 22.30 -22.16
C LEU A 81 -8.16 23.14 -22.54
N LEU A 82 -9.16 22.52 -23.14
CA LEU A 82 -10.39 23.12 -23.63
C LEU A 82 -11.56 22.64 -22.79
N LEU A 83 -12.49 23.54 -22.44
CA LEU A 83 -13.78 23.18 -21.86
C LEU A 83 -14.83 23.12 -22.97
N ASP A 84 -15.41 21.94 -23.17
CA ASP A 84 -16.40 21.70 -24.24
C ASP A 84 -17.82 21.96 -23.76
N SER A 85 -18.15 21.48 -22.55
CA SER A 85 -19.48 21.62 -21.97
C SER A 85 -19.44 21.40 -20.45
N VAL A 86 -20.56 21.73 -19.79
CA VAL A 86 -20.78 21.49 -18.37
C VAL A 86 -22.14 20.80 -18.22
N GLY A 87 -22.12 19.68 -17.47
CA GLY A 87 -23.34 19.04 -16.98
C GLY A 87 -23.57 19.37 -15.51
N TYR A 88 -24.82 19.39 -15.07
CA TYR A 88 -25.19 19.55 -13.67
C TYR A 88 -26.10 18.41 -13.20
N VAL A 89 -26.04 18.05 -11.92
CA VAL A 89 -26.88 17.00 -11.35
C VAL A 89 -28.35 17.41 -11.49
N SER A 90 -29.13 16.60 -12.21
CA SER A 90 -30.57 16.90 -12.47
C SER A 90 -31.41 16.64 -11.21
N LYS A 91 -32.45 17.48 -10.99
CA LYS A 91 -33.48 17.20 -9.98
C LYS A 91 -34.54 16.21 -10.48
N LYS A 92 -34.64 16.04 -11.81
CA LYS A 92 -35.71 15.27 -12.43
C LYS A 92 -35.40 13.79 -12.58
N ASP A 93 -34.15 13.49 -12.74
CA ASP A 93 -33.64 12.13 -12.92
C ASP A 93 -32.30 11.97 -12.22
N ASP A 94 -31.79 10.76 -12.15
CA ASP A 94 -30.51 10.46 -11.51
C ASP A 94 -29.30 10.71 -12.44
N GLY A 95 -29.48 11.53 -13.47
CA GLY A 95 -28.49 11.86 -14.49
C GLY A 95 -27.87 13.25 -14.35
N TYR A 96 -27.18 13.64 -15.44
CA TYR A 96 -26.67 14.99 -15.65
C TYR A 96 -27.47 15.67 -16.75
N ALA A 97 -28.06 16.83 -16.44
CA ALA A 97 -28.59 17.75 -17.46
C ALA A 97 -27.44 18.61 -18.00
N MET A 98 -27.39 18.84 -19.28
CA MET A 98 -26.36 19.68 -19.91
C MET A 98 -26.72 21.14 -19.82
N LEU A 99 -25.77 22.00 -19.49
CA LEU A 99 -25.92 23.43 -19.53
C LEU A 99 -26.20 23.87 -20.99
N ASP A 100 -27.22 24.69 -21.18
CA ASP A 100 -27.55 25.14 -22.51
C ASP A 100 -26.46 26.01 -23.14
N LYS A 101 -26.35 26.00 -24.47
CA LYS A 101 -25.29 26.65 -25.21
C LYS A 101 -25.22 28.17 -25.00
N ARG A 102 -26.35 28.83 -24.75
CA ARG A 102 -26.41 30.28 -24.52
C ARG A 102 -25.79 30.62 -23.17
N SER A 103 -26.20 29.95 -22.13
CA SER A 103 -25.65 30.10 -20.76
C SER A 103 -24.19 29.74 -20.69
N PHE A 104 -23.76 28.62 -21.30
CA PHE A 104 -22.37 28.24 -21.43
C PHE A 104 -21.52 29.34 -22.09
N ASN A 105 -21.96 29.83 -23.24
CA ASN A 105 -21.29 30.91 -23.97
C ASN A 105 -21.23 32.22 -23.19
N HIS A 106 -22.24 32.52 -22.39
CA HIS A 106 -22.27 33.73 -21.56
C HIS A 106 -21.25 33.67 -20.42
N ILE A 107 -21.22 32.56 -19.67
CA ILE A 107 -20.30 32.38 -18.53
C ILE A 107 -18.83 32.38 -18.99
N PHE A 108 -18.52 31.62 -20.03
CA PHE A 108 -17.14 31.42 -20.48
C PHE A 108 -16.72 32.38 -21.59
N LYS A 109 -17.44 33.48 -21.82
CA LYS A 109 -17.20 34.44 -22.91
C LYS A 109 -15.76 34.97 -22.94
N ALA A 110 -15.19 35.31 -21.79
CA ALA A 110 -13.85 35.89 -21.68
C ALA A 110 -12.71 34.91 -22.07
N TYR A 111 -13.02 33.62 -22.10
CA TYR A 111 -12.04 32.56 -22.37
C TYR A 111 -12.20 31.92 -23.75
N ARG A 112 -13.15 32.45 -24.56
CA ARG A 112 -13.38 31.94 -25.93
C ARG A 112 -12.30 32.41 -26.88
N LYS A 113 -11.76 31.44 -27.63
CA LYS A 113 -10.78 31.68 -28.69
C LYS A 113 -11.07 30.69 -29.85
N HIS A 114 -11.25 31.20 -31.08
CA HIS A 114 -11.52 30.38 -32.30
C HIS A 114 -12.64 29.34 -32.10
N GLY A 115 -13.71 29.73 -31.42
CA GLY A 115 -14.87 28.86 -31.20
C GLY A 115 -14.78 27.95 -29.95
N HIS A 116 -13.64 27.77 -29.34
CA HIS A 116 -13.40 26.95 -28.16
C HIS A 116 -13.24 27.80 -26.89
N VAL A 117 -13.54 27.21 -25.73
CA VAL A 117 -13.22 27.79 -24.43
C VAL A 117 -11.85 27.26 -23.97
N VAL A 118 -10.83 28.12 -24.01
CA VAL A 118 -9.48 27.76 -23.54
C VAL A 118 -9.39 28.00 -22.03
N ALA A 119 -9.04 26.97 -21.28
CA ALA A 119 -9.03 27.00 -19.80
C ALA A 119 -7.84 27.80 -19.22
N LYS A 120 -7.68 29.07 -19.61
CA LYS A 120 -6.55 29.94 -19.20
C LYS A 120 -6.45 30.15 -17.69
N TRP A 121 -7.51 29.90 -16.95
CA TRP A 121 -7.55 29.99 -15.49
C TRP A 121 -6.95 28.74 -14.81
N VAL A 122 -6.66 27.67 -15.57
CA VAL A 122 -6.14 26.41 -15.01
C VAL A 122 -4.63 26.41 -15.05
N SER A 123 -4.02 26.22 -13.87
CA SER A 123 -2.59 25.95 -13.70
C SER A 123 -2.36 24.90 -12.61
N GLY A 124 -1.34 24.08 -12.78
CA GLY A 124 -1.00 23.00 -11.87
C GLY A 124 -0.97 21.64 -12.57
N THR A 125 -0.79 20.59 -11.79
CA THR A 125 -0.78 19.21 -12.31
C THR A 125 -2.18 18.63 -12.28
N LEU A 126 -2.69 18.23 -13.43
CA LEU A 126 -3.92 17.47 -13.59
C LEU A 126 -3.60 15.99 -13.76
N ARG A 127 -4.37 15.14 -13.08
CA ARG A 127 -4.31 13.68 -13.24
C ARG A 127 -5.58 13.20 -13.94
N TYR A 128 -5.43 12.34 -14.91
CA TYR A 128 -6.55 11.67 -15.54
C TYR A 128 -6.19 10.20 -15.84
N GLY A 129 -7.21 9.34 -15.76
CA GLY A 129 -7.00 7.91 -15.89
C GLY A 129 -8.16 7.17 -16.52
N ARG A 130 -7.90 5.94 -16.96
CA ARG A 130 -8.89 5.02 -17.53
C ARG A 130 -8.56 3.56 -17.27
N GLY A 131 -9.49 2.67 -17.57
CA GLY A 131 -9.41 1.23 -17.32
C GLY A 131 -9.88 0.91 -15.91
N ASP A 132 -9.48 -0.24 -15.40
CA ASP A 132 -9.89 -0.70 -14.09
C ASP A 132 -9.27 0.13 -12.96
N LEU A 133 -9.97 0.19 -11.83
CA LEU A 133 -9.43 0.79 -10.61
C LEU A 133 -8.38 -0.13 -10.00
N VAL A 134 -7.19 0.39 -9.82
CA VAL A 134 -6.07 -0.27 -9.13
C VAL A 134 -6.15 -0.04 -7.63
N ARG A 135 -6.44 1.21 -7.25
CA ARG A 135 -6.55 1.64 -5.86
C ARG A 135 -7.73 2.60 -5.73
N TYR A 136 -8.46 2.48 -4.63
CA TYR A 136 -9.57 3.36 -4.30
C TYR A 136 -9.56 3.70 -2.81
N VAL A 137 -9.63 4.98 -2.49
CA VAL A 137 -9.87 5.50 -1.14
C VAL A 137 -11.13 6.33 -1.18
N HIS A 138 -11.98 6.17 -0.20
CA HIS A 138 -13.25 6.90 -0.14
C HIS A 138 -13.03 8.32 0.37
N ASP A 139 -12.17 9.08 -0.33
CA ASP A 139 -11.80 10.46 0.00
C ASP A 139 -11.46 11.23 -1.27
N GLY A 140 -12.27 12.25 -1.60
CA GLY A 140 -12.06 13.14 -2.74
C GLY A 140 -11.80 12.38 -4.05
N PHE A 141 -10.69 12.71 -4.71
CA PHE A 141 -10.23 12.05 -5.94
C PHE A 141 -9.13 11.01 -5.69
N ASP A 142 -8.94 10.54 -4.46
CA ASP A 142 -7.87 9.60 -4.10
C ASP A 142 -8.15 8.18 -4.62
N ARG A 143 -7.92 8.01 -5.92
CA ARG A 143 -8.03 6.75 -6.65
C ARG A 143 -6.99 6.69 -7.76
N ASN A 144 -6.66 5.47 -8.19
CA ASN A 144 -5.76 5.25 -9.31
C ASN A 144 -6.34 4.23 -10.29
N TYR A 145 -6.16 4.50 -11.57
CA TYR A 145 -6.54 3.64 -12.68
C TYR A 145 -5.32 2.91 -13.25
N VAL A 146 -5.55 1.81 -13.98
CA VAL A 146 -4.46 1.06 -14.66
C VAL A 146 -3.65 1.96 -15.58
N GLN A 147 -4.31 2.85 -16.33
CA GLN A 147 -3.64 3.82 -17.20
C GLN A 147 -3.91 5.21 -16.68
N GLU A 148 -2.87 5.94 -16.32
CA GLU A 148 -2.96 7.32 -15.84
C GLU A 148 -1.94 8.22 -16.52
N THR A 149 -2.31 9.47 -16.64
CA THR A 149 -1.41 10.53 -17.11
C THR A 149 -1.47 11.70 -16.12
N MET A 150 -0.32 12.22 -15.77
CA MET A 150 -0.15 13.52 -15.11
C MET A 150 0.23 14.54 -16.17
N ALA A 151 -0.56 15.60 -16.30
CA ALA A 151 -0.34 16.72 -17.21
C ALA A 151 -0.06 18.00 -16.41
N ASP A 152 1.11 18.58 -16.58
CA ASP A 152 1.42 19.88 -16.04
C ASP A 152 0.84 20.95 -16.98
N VAL A 153 -0.04 21.80 -16.43
CA VAL A 153 -0.77 22.82 -17.16
C VAL A 153 -0.37 24.20 -16.63
N LEU A 154 -0.13 25.13 -17.52
CA LEU A 154 0.13 26.53 -17.20
C LEU A 154 -0.75 27.44 -18.06
N ASN A 155 -1.65 28.18 -17.40
CA ASN A 155 -2.62 29.06 -18.07
C ASN A 155 -3.36 28.37 -19.23
N GLY A 156 -3.81 27.13 -18.96
CA GLY A 156 -4.53 26.30 -19.93
C GLY A 156 -3.66 25.61 -20.99
N ASN A 157 -2.34 25.83 -21.00
CA ASN A 157 -1.43 25.13 -21.90
C ASN A 157 -0.80 23.93 -21.21
N VAL A 158 -0.86 22.77 -21.84
CA VAL A 158 -0.21 21.54 -21.37
C VAL A 158 1.26 21.63 -21.71
N THR A 159 2.10 21.71 -20.69
CA THR A 159 3.56 21.91 -20.84
C THR A 159 4.34 20.62 -20.77
N LYS A 160 3.82 19.63 -20.02
CA LYS A 160 4.46 18.33 -19.84
C LYS A 160 3.41 17.25 -19.56
N GLN A 161 3.65 16.05 -20.06
CA GLN A 161 2.84 14.88 -19.72
C GLN A 161 3.73 13.71 -19.33
N ARG A 162 3.27 12.92 -18.35
CA ARG A 162 3.93 11.70 -17.88
C ARG A 162 2.84 10.63 -17.75
N THR A 163 2.99 9.55 -18.50
CA THR A 163 2.03 8.44 -18.49
C THR A 163 2.57 7.29 -17.64
N PHE A 164 1.68 6.66 -16.88
CA PHE A 164 1.98 5.57 -15.98
C PHE A 164 1.06 4.39 -16.27
N ARG A 165 1.59 3.20 -16.10
CA ARG A 165 0.81 1.98 -15.98
C ARG A 165 0.85 1.54 -14.53
N ASN A 166 -0.27 1.67 -13.86
CA ASN A 166 -0.40 1.28 -12.46
C ASN A 166 -0.91 -0.15 -12.35
N GLU A 167 -0.52 -0.84 -11.29
CA GLU A 167 -0.98 -2.19 -11.02
C GLU A 167 -1.00 -2.49 -9.51
N LYS A 168 -1.78 -3.50 -9.15
CA LYS A 168 -1.79 -4.09 -7.82
C LYS A 168 -0.96 -5.38 -7.86
N LEU A 169 0.10 -5.43 -7.07
CA LEU A 169 0.96 -6.59 -6.92
C LEU A 169 0.39 -7.49 -5.82
N ALA A 170 -0.04 -8.69 -6.21
CA ALA A 170 -0.61 -9.65 -5.28
C ALA A 170 0.42 -10.10 -4.23
N GLY A 171 -0.01 -10.22 -2.99
CA GLY A 171 0.83 -10.61 -1.86
C GLY A 171 0.00 -10.82 -0.60
N LEU A 172 0.68 -11.02 0.51
CA LEU A 172 0.03 -11.13 1.82
C LEU A 172 -0.49 -9.76 2.26
N SER A 173 -1.74 -9.70 2.65
CA SER A 173 -2.31 -8.53 3.33
C SER A 173 -2.20 -8.70 4.85
N PRO A 174 -2.17 -7.61 5.62
CA PRO A 174 -2.19 -7.71 7.08
C PRO A 174 -3.35 -8.52 7.64
N MET A 175 -4.53 -8.43 7.01
CA MET A 175 -5.71 -9.20 7.44
C MET A 175 -5.51 -10.71 7.32
N GLN A 176 -4.78 -11.16 6.31
CA GLN A 176 -4.44 -12.58 6.14
C GLN A 176 -3.31 -13.01 7.08
N LEU A 177 -2.31 -12.15 7.28
CA LEU A 177 -1.16 -12.43 8.13
C LEU A 177 -1.58 -12.63 9.59
N PHE A 178 -2.51 -11.81 10.07
CA PHE A 178 -2.95 -11.86 11.48
C PHE A 178 -4.26 -12.61 11.68
N HIS A 179 -4.64 -13.45 10.73
CA HIS A 179 -5.66 -14.45 10.99
C HIS A 179 -5.18 -15.38 12.11
N PRO A 180 -6.04 -15.79 13.07
CA PRO A 180 -5.66 -16.63 14.21
C PRO A 180 -4.82 -17.85 13.84
N ASP A 181 -5.13 -18.47 12.70
CA ASP A 181 -4.45 -19.69 12.23
C ASP A 181 -3.11 -19.42 11.51
N SER A 182 -2.79 -18.15 11.21
CA SER A 182 -1.59 -17.80 10.43
C SER A 182 -0.51 -17.07 11.23
N ILE A 183 -0.87 -16.40 12.32
CA ILE A 183 0.07 -15.59 13.12
C ILE A 183 1.23 -16.45 13.67
N GLU A 184 0.96 -17.66 14.10
CA GLU A 184 1.95 -18.62 14.61
C GLU A 184 2.95 -19.07 13.55
N ASN A 185 2.56 -19.00 12.27
CA ASN A 185 3.42 -19.36 11.15
C ASN A 185 4.41 -18.27 10.76
N HIS A 186 4.18 -17.06 11.24
CA HIS A 186 4.99 -15.89 10.86
C HIS A 186 5.76 -15.29 12.03
N ILE A 187 5.22 -15.35 13.25
CA ILE A 187 5.79 -14.72 14.44
C ILE A 187 6.08 -15.78 15.49
N PRO A 188 7.36 -16.05 15.85
CA PRO A 188 7.75 -17.07 16.83
C PRO A 188 7.49 -16.56 18.25
N LEU A 189 6.21 -16.40 18.64
CA LEU A 189 5.83 -15.86 19.95
C LEU A 189 6.20 -16.79 21.11
N ALA A 190 6.47 -18.06 20.83
CA ALA A 190 7.03 -19.01 21.80
C ALA A 190 8.35 -18.55 22.44
N ASP A 191 9.04 -17.61 21.81
CA ASP A 191 10.27 -17.03 22.37
C ASP A 191 10.00 -16.03 23.50
N ILE A 192 8.74 -15.67 23.73
CA ILE A 192 8.33 -14.73 24.77
C ILE A 192 7.22 -15.36 25.61
N PRO A 193 7.56 -16.34 26.48
CA PRO A 193 6.56 -17.05 27.28
C PRO A 193 5.79 -16.11 28.23
N GLU A 194 6.35 -14.95 28.55
CA GLU A 194 5.69 -13.92 29.37
C GLU A 194 4.42 -13.34 28.74
N LEU A 195 4.20 -13.55 27.44
CA LEU A 195 2.97 -13.11 26.76
C LEU A 195 1.75 -13.97 27.13
N GLU A 196 1.95 -15.15 27.71
CA GLU A 196 0.83 -16.00 28.10
C GLU A 196 -0.11 -15.27 29.06
N GLY A 197 -1.39 -15.32 28.76
CA GLY A 197 -2.42 -14.62 29.55
C GLY A 197 -2.55 -13.13 29.28
N HIS A 198 -1.70 -12.52 28.47
CA HIS A 198 -1.79 -11.10 28.13
C HIS A 198 -2.64 -10.87 26.86
N SER A 199 -3.40 -9.79 26.87
CA SER A 199 -4.09 -9.23 25.68
C SER A 199 -3.38 -7.95 25.26
N ILE A 200 -2.78 -7.92 24.07
CA ILE A 200 -1.92 -6.83 23.62
C ILE A 200 -2.39 -6.33 22.27
N VAL A 201 -2.63 -5.02 22.17
CA VAL A 201 -2.88 -4.33 20.90
C VAL A 201 -1.58 -3.70 20.42
N LEU A 202 -1.16 -4.05 19.23
CA LEU A 202 0.03 -3.56 18.57
C LEU A 202 -0.34 -2.72 17.35
N GLN A 203 0.46 -1.70 17.09
CA GLN A 203 0.52 -1.03 15.80
C GLN A 203 1.82 -1.40 15.12
N ALA A 204 1.73 -1.90 13.89
CA ALA A 204 2.89 -2.07 13.02
C ALA A 204 2.86 -1.03 11.90
N ARG A 205 4.04 -0.50 11.58
CA ARG A 205 4.24 0.38 10.43
C ARG A 205 5.41 -0.15 9.60
N LEU A 206 5.10 -0.46 8.34
CA LEU A 206 6.06 -0.97 7.37
C LEU A 206 6.63 0.17 6.54
N PHE A 207 7.92 0.10 6.26
CA PHE A 207 8.61 1.03 5.36
C PHE A 207 9.21 0.22 4.22
N THR A 208 9.20 0.79 3.01
CA THR A 208 9.77 0.18 1.80
C THR A 208 10.53 1.24 1.00
N SER A 209 11.66 0.86 0.44
CA SER A 209 12.41 1.65 -0.54
C SER A 209 11.86 1.52 -1.97
N GLY A 210 10.83 0.67 -2.16
CA GLY A 210 10.27 0.40 -3.47
C GLY A 210 10.99 -0.70 -4.27
N LEU A 211 11.95 -1.38 -3.67
CA LEU A 211 12.69 -2.50 -4.31
C LEU A 211 11.98 -3.83 -4.05
N GLY A 212 10.91 -4.09 -4.80
CA GLY A 212 10.16 -5.35 -4.71
C GLY A 212 9.13 -5.38 -3.58
N GLN A 213 8.46 -6.54 -3.43
CA GLN A 213 7.33 -6.73 -2.52
C GLN A 213 7.79 -7.12 -1.10
N MET A 214 8.75 -6.38 -0.56
CA MET A 214 9.34 -6.60 0.76
C MET A 214 9.34 -5.32 1.57
N ALA A 215 9.27 -5.41 2.90
CA ALA A 215 9.49 -4.27 3.78
C ALA A 215 10.98 -4.17 4.12
N ASP A 216 11.55 -2.95 4.04
CA ASP A 216 12.94 -2.70 4.44
C ASP A 216 13.07 -2.66 5.96
N SER A 217 12.06 -2.11 6.62
CA SER A 217 12.00 -2.03 8.07
C SER A 217 10.56 -2.02 8.57
N CYS A 218 10.39 -2.32 9.85
CA CYS A 218 9.11 -2.28 10.53
C CYS A 218 9.27 -1.62 11.91
N ARG A 219 8.39 -0.67 12.21
CA ARG A 219 8.24 -0.13 13.57
C ARG A 219 7.03 -0.75 14.23
N VAL A 220 7.20 -1.27 15.44
CA VAL A 220 6.12 -1.86 16.24
C VAL A 220 5.96 -1.09 17.54
N GLU A 221 4.74 -0.68 17.84
CA GLU A 221 4.40 0.00 19.09
C GLU A 221 3.28 -0.75 19.82
N ILE A 222 3.40 -0.82 21.15
CA ILE A 222 2.35 -1.36 22.02
C ILE A 222 1.37 -0.23 22.31
N MET A 223 0.14 -0.38 21.84
CA MET A 223 -0.92 0.62 22.02
C MET A 223 -1.73 0.39 23.30
N ARG A 224 -1.94 -0.87 23.66
CA ARG A 224 -2.66 -1.27 24.86
C ARG A 224 -2.23 -2.66 25.28
N MET A 225 -2.19 -2.91 26.59
CA MET A 225 -1.86 -4.21 27.15
C MET A 225 -2.75 -4.47 28.38
N TRP A 226 -3.16 -5.72 28.57
CA TRP A 226 -3.91 -6.15 29.72
C TRP A 226 -3.59 -7.60 30.09
N PRO A 227 -3.23 -7.92 31.34
CA PRO A 227 -2.86 -6.97 32.38
C PRO A 227 -1.60 -6.17 32.01
N ASP A 228 -1.45 -4.96 32.59
CA ASP A 228 -0.27 -4.10 32.38
C ASP A 228 0.88 -4.50 33.31
N SER A 229 1.36 -5.74 33.15
CA SER A 229 2.36 -6.35 34.03
C SER A 229 3.59 -6.87 33.30
N LEU A 230 3.64 -6.69 31.95
CA LEU A 230 4.77 -7.13 31.16
C LEU A 230 5.98 -6.25 31.39
N SER A 231 7.13 -6.85 31.72
CA SER A 231 8.37 -6.11 31.95
C SER A 231 8.81 -5.32 30.72
N LEU A 232 9.52 -4.21 30.88
CA LEU A 232 10.05 -3.42 29.77
C LEU A 232 10.96 -4.24 28.85
N PHE A 233 11.68 -5.22 29.41
CA PHE A 233 12.50 -6.13 28.65
C PHE A 233 11.67 -7.03 27.73
N ALA A 234 10.59 -7.64 28.26
CA ALA A 234 9.68 -8.46 27.46
C ALA A 234 8.93 -7.64 26.41
N GLN A 235 8.52 -6.40 26.75
CA GLN A 235 7.91 -5.48 25.77
C GLN A 235 8.88 -5.15 24.62
N LYS A 236 10.15 -4.85 24.91
CA LYS A 236 11.17 -4.59 23.89
C LYS A 236 11.38 -5.82 23.02
N ARG A 237 11.54 -6.98 23.62
CA ARG A 237 11.74 -8.25 22.90
C ARG A 237 10.56 -8.60 22.01
N LEU A 238 9.32 -8.39 22.47
CA LEU A 238 8.11 -8.55 21.66
C LEU A 238 8.16 -7.67 20.41
N LYS A 239 8.44 -6.37 20.58
CA LYS A 239 8.52 -5.44 19.45
C LYS A 239 9.59 -5.85 18.43
N GLU A 240 10.75 -6.27 18.88
CA GLU A 240 11.86 -6.71 18.02
C GLU A 240 11.51 -7.98 17.25
N ILE A 241 10.94 -8.99 17.90
CA ILE A 241 10.53 -10.25 17.26
C ILE A 241 9.45 -9.99 16.22
N VAL A 242 8.40 -9.22 16.57
CA VAL A 242 7.34 -8.88 15.62
C VAL A 242 7.88 -8.09 14.44
N ALA A 243 8.71 -7.08 14.68
CA ALA A 243 9.30 -6.27 13.61
C ALA A 243 10.15 -7.10 12.65
N SER A 244 11.02 -7.95 13.18
CA SER A 244 11.89 -8.85 12.40
C SER A 244 11.06 -9.83 11.56
N SER A 245 10.01 -10.41 12.15
CA SER A 245 9.12 -11.34 11.44
C SER A 245 8.38 -10.64 10.31
N LEU A 246 7.84 -9.45 10.54
CA LEU A 246 7.10 -8.68 9.52
C LEU A 246 8.00 -8.24 8.35
N VAL A 247 9.25 -7.91 8.63
CA VAL A 247 10.23 -7.61 7.57
C VAL A 247 10.53 -8.83 6.72
N SER A 248 10.48 -10.03 7.29
CA SER A 248 10.73 -11.30 6.58
C SER A 248 9.51 -11.83 5.81
N VAL A 249 8.37 -11.17 5.88
CA VAL A 249 7.20 -11.53 5.07
C VAL A 249 7.44 -11.16 3.61
N TYR A 250 7.25 -12.13 2.71
CA TYR A 250 7.38 -11.95 1.27
C TYR A 250 6.43 -12.90 0.52
N PRO A 251 5.77 -12.43 -0.55
CA PRO A 251 5.60 -11.02 -0.94
C PRO A 251 4.51 -10.32 -0.11
N TRP A 252 4.70 -9.04 0.18
CA TRP A 252 3.63 -8.17 0.67
C TRP A 252 2.74 -7.72 -0.48
N GLU A 253 1.45 -7.53 -0.21
CA GLU A 253 0.55 -6.84 -1.13
C GLU A 253 1.00 -5.39 -1.29
N GLN A 254 1.24 -4.96 -2.52
CA GLN A 254 1.72 -3.63 -2.85
C GLN A 254 0.98 -3.04 -4.05
N TYR A 255 1.06 -1.73 -4.19
CA TYR A 255 0.70 -1.01 -5.40
C TYR A 255 1.96 -0.50 -6.09
N HIS A 256 2.01 -0.65 -7.41
CA HIS A 256 2.95 0.06 -8.26
C HIS A 256 2.18 1.23 -8.88
N ILE A 257 2.40 2.45 -8.37
CA ILE A 257 1.67 3.67 -8.75
C ILE A 257 2.68 4.77 -9.02
N ASP A 258 2.51 5.46 -10.16
CA ASP A 258 3.38 6.56 -10.60
C ASP A 258 4.84 6.16 -10.81
N GLY A 259 5.10 4.86 -11.07
CA GLY A 259 6.44 4.30 -11.18
C GLY A 259 7.08 3.94 -9.83
N GLU A 260 6.35 4.05 -8.72
CA GLU A 260 6.84 3.75 -7.38
C GLU A 260 6.06 2.58 -6.76
N CYS A 261 6.76 1.71 -6.05
CA CYS A 261 6.13 0.69 -5.23
C CYS A 261 5.72 1.27 -3.87
N ARG A 262 4.51 0.93 -3.44
CA ARG A 262 3.95 1.37 -2.14
C ARG A 262 3.26 0.21 -1.47
N MET A 263 3.44 0.07 -0.17
CA MET A 263 2.69 -0.92 0.61
C MET A 263 1.19 -0.67 0.47
N ALA A 264 0.41 -1.70 0.23
CA ALA A 264 -1.05 -1.58 0.14
C ALA A 264 -1.63 -1.13 1.49
N VAL A 265 -1.08 -1.64 2.58
CA VAL A 265 -1.42 -1.25 3.95
C VAL A 265 -0.13 -0.95 4.72
N PRO A 266 0.35 0.30 4.70
CA PRO A 266 1.64 0.65 5.33
C PRO A 266 1.58 0.66 6.86
N SER A 267 0.40 0.81 7.47
CA SER A 267 0.23 0.82 8.93
C SER A 267 -1.08 0.15 9.30
N PHE A 268 -1.02 -0.74 10.28
CA PHE A 268 -2.19 -1.51 10.72
C PHE A 268 -2.11 -1.86 12.20
N PHE A 269 -3.28 -2.14 12.77
CA PHE A 269 -3.42 -2.59 14.14
C PHE A 269 -3.79 -4.06 14.15
N PHE A 270 -3.25 -4.78 15.13
CA PHE A 270 -3.64 -6.15 15.39
C PHE A 270 -3.57 -6.46 16.88
N LYS A 271 -4.25 -7.52 17.28
CA LYS A 271 -4.40 -7.89 18.68
C LYS A 271 -3.86 -9.31 18.89
N LEU A 272 -3.03 -9.44 19.91
CA LEU A 272 -2.64 -10.72 20.48
C LEU A 272 -3.50 -10.95 21.71
N ASN A 273 -4.33 -12.01 21.70
CA ASN A 273 -5.27 -12.31 22.78
C ASN A 273 -4.86 -13.59 23.49
N GLY A 274 -4.52 -13.47 24.76
CA GLY A 274 -4.36 -14.62 25.65
C GLY A 274 -3.48 -15.70 25.01
N TRP A 275 -2.42 -15.27 24.33
CA TRP A 275 -1.51 -16.16 23.63
C TRP A 275 -1.15 -17.35 24.52
N ARG A 276 -1.38 -18.53 24.03
CA ARG A 276 -0.89 -19.78 24.58
C ARG A 276 -0.06 -20.46 23.53
N GLU A 277 1.07 -20.98 23.92
CA GLU A 277 1.88 -21.79 23.03
C GLU A 277 1.17 -23.13 22.76
N THR A 278 0.38 -23.17 21.68
CA THR A 278 -0.36 -24.37 21.28
C THR A 278 0.53 -25.40 20.61
N ARG A 279 1.67 -24.96 20.04
CA ARG A 279 2.58 -25.80 19.25
C ARG A 279 3.79 -26.31 20.01
N GLY A 280 3.95 -25.96 21.29
CA GLY A 280 5.08 -26.38 22.11
C GLY A 280 6.36 -25.57 21.87
N ARG A 281 7.36 -25.82 22.71
CA ARG A 281 8.64 -25.11 22.74
C ARG A 281 9.41 -25.28 21.42
N ILE A 282 10.10 -24.21 20.99
CA ILE A 282 11.09 -24.28 19.91
C ILE A 282 12.46 -24.58 20.51
N TYR A 283 13.08 -25.65 20.05
CA TYR A 283 14.40 -26.06 20.49
C TYR A 283 15.48 -25.53 19.54
N GLU A 284 16.67 -25.23 20.10
CA GLU A 284 17.85 -24.88 19.30
C GLU A 284 18.79 -26.05 19.12
N VAL A 285 18.78 -26.99 20.08
CA VAL A 285 19.59 -28.20 20.07
C VAL A 285 18.69 -29.39 20.41
N CYS A 286 18.75 -30.43 19.58
CA CYS A 286 18.00 -31.66 19.69
C CYS A 286 18.93 -32.87 19.59
N ASP A 287 18.46 -34.06 19.98
CA ASP A 287 19.21 -35.31 19.84
C ASP A 287 19.52 -35.64 18.38
N THR A 288 18.53 -35.36 17.50
CA THR A 288 18.71 -35.36 16.05
C THR A 288 18.22 -34.02 15.53
N MET A 289 19.07 -33.30 14.80
CA MET A 289 18.73 -32.00 14.20
C MET A 289 17.84 -32.20 12.96
N PRO A 290 17.07 -31.17 12.57
CA PRO A 290 16.29 -31.22 11.33
C PRO A 290 17.17 -31.46 10.11
N GLU A 291 16.67 -32.19 9.13
CA GLU A 291 17.42 -32.51 7.92
C GLU A 291 16.59 -32.24 6.66
N PHE A 292 17.21 -31.61 5.66
CA PHE A 292 16.61 -31.52 4.30
C PHE A 292 16.46 -32.93 3.69
N PRO A 293 15.38 -33.24 2.96
CA PRO A 293 15.22 -34.52 2.28
C PRO A 293 16.41 -34.84 1.38
N GLY A 294 17.10 -35.94 1.66
CA GLY A 294 18.34 -36.31 0.96
C GLY A 294 19.61 -35.68 1.53
N GLY A 295 19.51 -34.97 2.67
CA GLY A 295 20.65 -34.45 3.41
C GLY A 295 21.22 -33.15 2.86
N GLN A 296 22.37 -32.76 3.39
CA GLN A 296 23.01 -31.48 3.08
C GLN A 296 23.38 -31.31 1.60
N GLN A 297 23.85 -32.38 0.95
CA GLN A 297 24.20 -32.33 -0.47
C GLN A 297 22.98 -32.07 -1.34
N ALA A 298 21.84 -32.70 -1.05
CA ALA A 298 20.59 -32.47 -1.75
C ALA A 298 20.08 -31.03 -1.54
N MET A 299 20.25 -30.48 -0.34
CA MET A 299 19.92 -29.08 -0.06
C MET A 299 20.78 -28.12 -0.87
N PHE A 300 22.09 -28.34 -0.96
CA PHE A 300 22.96 -27.51 -1.79
C PHE A 300 22.60 -27.59 -3.28
N LYS A 301 22.32 -28.79 -3.79
CA LYS A 301 21.85 -28.93 -5.17
C LYS A 301 20.54 -28.19 -5.37
N PHE A 302 19.57 -28.34 -4.47
CA PHE A 302 18.30 -27.62 -4.53
C PHE A 302 18.51 -26.10 -4.58
N LEU A 303 19.39 -25.56 -3.73
CA LEU A 303 19.72 -24.13 -3.74
C LEU A 303 20.32 -23.70 -5.07
N ILE A 304 21.25 -24.46 -5.65
CA ILE A 304 21.88 -24.15 -6.93
C ILE A 304 20.83 -24.16 -8.05
N ASP A 305 19.92 -25.12 -8.05
CA ASP A 305 18.91 -25.30 -9.10
C ASP A 305 17.80 -24.23 -9.05
N HIS A 306 17.57 -23.59 -7.89
CA HIS A 306 16.43 -22.67 -7.68
C HIS A 306 16.82 -21.23 -7.38
N LEU A 307 18.09 -20.96 -7.01
CA LEU A 307 18.56 -19.60 -6.79
C LEU A 307 18.80 -18.88 -8.11
N LEU A 308 18.16 -17.73 -8.28
CA LEU A 308 18.42 -16.85 -9.41
C LEU A 308 19.32 -15.71 -8.97
N TRP A 309 20.24 -15.31 -9.84
CA TRP A 309 21.01 -14.09 -9.60
C TRP A 309 20.13 -12.87 -9.85
N PRO A 310 20.00 -11.95 -8.87
CA PRO A 310 19.20 -10.75 -9.10
C PRO A 310 19.70 -9.93 -10.27
N ALA A 311 18.82 -9.59 -11.22
CA ALA A 311 19.20 -8.86 -12.44
C ALA A 311 19.88 -7.51 -12.15
N VAL A 312 19.41 -6.81 -11.12
CA VAL A 312 19.95 -5.51 -10.67
C VAL A 312 21.36 -5.60 -10.06
N ALA A 313 21.84 -6.79 -9.77
CA ALA A 313 23.17 -7.01 -9.16
C ALA A 313 24.18 -7.59 -10.16
N GLN A 314 23.80 -7.78 -11.42
CA GLN A 314 24.68 -8.39 -12.44
C GLN A 314 25.90 -7.52 -12.80
N GLU A 315 25.82 -6.22 -12.54
CA GLU A 315 26.91 -5.27 -12.84
C GLU A 315 27.91 -5.11 -11.68
N SER A 316 27.64 -5.71 -10.52
CA SER A 316 28.48 -5.55 -9.33
C SER A 316 29.25 -6.83 -9.02
N CYS A 317 30.59 -6.81 -9.14
CA CYS A 317 31.44 -7.87 -8.61
C CYS A 317 31.41 -7.84 -7.09
N GLY A 318 30.91 -8.93 -6.45
CA GLY A 318 30.82 -8.98 -5.00
C GLY A 318 30.41 -10.33 -4.45
N GLN A 319 30.45 -10.43 -3.13
CA GLN A 319 29.98 -11.60 -2.41
C GLN A 319 28.90 -11.17 -1.43
N TRP A 320 27.75 -11.82 -1.50
CA TRP A 320 26.65 -11.58 -0.59
C TRP A 320 26.31 -12.84 0.18
N LYS A 321 25.96 -12.68 1.43
CA LYS A 321 25.56 -13.78 2.30
C LYS A 321 24.24 -13.42 2.99
N VAL A 322 23.20 -14.15 2.64
CA VAL A 322 21.90 -14.11 3.35
C VAL A 322 21.83 -15.30 4.29
N VAL A 323 21.38 -15.09 5.52
CA VAL A 323 21.10 -16.18 6.45
C VAL A 323 19.64 -16.14 6.80
N ILE A 324 18.89 -17.17 6.37
CA ILE A 324 17.49 -17.36 6.75
C ILE A 324 17.45 -18.35 7.91
N GLN A 325 16.90 -17.92 9.03
CA GLN A 325 16.53 -18.79 10.14
C GLN A 325 15.01 -19.05 10.07
N PHE A 326 14.58 -20.26 10.34
CA PHE A 326 13.18 -20.65 10.38
C PHE A 326 12.97 -21.79 11.36
N VAL A 327 11.71 -22.12 11.62
CA VAL A 327 11.36 -23.25 12.47
C VAL A 327 10.98 -24.43 11.57
N VAL A 328 11.56 -25.58 11.83
CA VAL A 328 11.08 -26.87 11.31
C VAL A 328 10.10 -27.41 12.34
N GLU A 329 8.83 -27.51 11.97
CA GLU A 329 7.76 -28.03 12.81
C GLU A 329 7.89 -29.54 13.04
N ALA A 330 7.19 -30.05 14.04
CA ALA A 330 7.23 -31.48 14.36
C ALA A 330 6.71 -32.39 13.22
N ASP A 331 5.95 -31.85 12.28
CA ASP A 331 5.48 -32.53 11.06
C ASP A 331 6.42 -32.31 9.86
N GLY A 332 7.52 -31.60 10.04
CA GLY A 332 8.48 -31.26 9.01
C GLY A 332 8.12 -30.04 8.14
N THR A 333 6.99 -29.40 8.36
CA THR A 333 6.66 -28.13 7.68
C THR A 333 7.54 -27.01 8.20
N LEU A 334 7.67 -25.93 7.41
CA LEU A 334 8.51 -24.78 7.74
C LEU A 334 7.67 -23.58 8.13
N SER A 335 8.10 -22.87 9.19
CA SER A 335 7.39 -21.70 9.69
C SER A 335 8.36 -20.61 10.17
N CYS A 336 7.84 -19.43 10.49
CA CYS A 336 8.58 -18.32 11.12
C CYS A 336 9.90 -17.97 10.42
N PRO A 337 9.95 -17.69 9.11
CA PRO A 337 11.17 -17.28 8.45
C PRO A 337 11.66 -15.93 9.00
N GLN A 338 12.95 -15.82 9.25
CA GLN A 338 13.60 -14.61 9.71
C GLN A 338 14.94 -14.41 8.98
N LEU A 339 15.18 -13.19 8.52
CA LEU A 339 16.48 -12.80 7.98
C LEU A 339 17.38 -12.40 9.15
N MET A 340 18.37 -13.24 9.47
CA MET A 340 19.24 -13.05 10.62
C MET A 340 20.23 -11.88 10.45
N ARG A 341 20.57 -11.57 9.21
CA ARG A 341 21.43 -10.44 8.86
C ARG A 341 20.88 -9.80 7.61
N ARG A 342 20.65 -8.50 7.67
CA ARG A 342 20.24 -7.72 6.52
C ARG A 342 21.43 -7.54 5.58
N THR A 343 21.13 -7.64 4.30
CA THR A 343 22.02 -7.40 3.19
C THR A 343 21.27 -6.60 2.11
N ASP A 344 21.65 -6.71 0.87
CA ASP A 344 20.91 -6.01 -0.20
C ASP A 344 19.59 -6.71 -0.51
N VAL A 345 18.51 -5.92 -0.56
CA VAL A 345 17.12 -6.39 -0.70
C VAL A 345 16.91 -7.38 -1.87
N PRO A 346 17.50 -7.22 -3.05
CA PRO A 346 17.34 -8.20 -4.13
C PRO A 346 17.79 -9.61 -3.77
N PHE A 347 18.89 -9.76 -3.01
CA PHE A 347 19.38 -11.06 -2.56
C PHE A 347 18.52 -11.66 -1.44
N GLU A 348 17.96 -10.81 -0.56
CA GLU A 348 17.01 -11.22 0.47
C GLU A 348 15.73 -11.77 -0.14
N ILE A 349 15.21 -11.12 -1.17
CA ILE A 349 14.03 -11.55 -1.94
C ILE A 349 14.27 -12.93 -2.57
N GLU A 350 15.41 -13.12 -3.26
CA GLU A 350 15.72 -14.41 -3.89
C GLU A 350 15.86 -15.53 -2.85
N ALA A 351 16.50 -15.25 -1.73
CA ALA A 351 16.61 -16.22 -0.64
C ALA A 351 15.24 -16.62 -0.06
N LEU A 352 14.33 -15.66 0.14
CA LEU A 352 12.95 -15.93 0.61
C LEU A 352 12.11 -16.67 -0.43
N LYS A 353 12.28 -16.37 -1.74
CA LYS A 353 11.62 -17.12 -2.82
C LYS A 353 12.01 -18.59 -2.79
N VAL A 354 13.29 -18.89 -2.63
CA VAL A 354 13.79 -20.26 -2.56
C VAL A 354 13.33 -20.94 -1.28
N TRP A 355 13.38 -20.25 -0.13
CA TRP A 355 12.86 -20.78 1.13
C TRP A 355 11.39 -21.23 1.00
N ARG A 356 10.54 -20.47 0.32
CA ARG A 356 9.13 -20.83 0.10
C ARG A 356 8.93 -22.09 -0.75
N GLN A 357 9.93 -22.48 -1.51
CA GLN A 357 9.91 -23.68 -2.35
C GLN A 357 10.52 -24.90 -1.66
N PHE A 358 11.07 -24.74 -0.45
CA PHE A 358 11.63 -25.86 0.28
C PHE A 358 10.59 -26.97 0.51
N PRO A 359 10.96 -28.23 0.31
CA PRO A 359 10.12 -29.36 0.66
C PRO A 359 9.98 -29.49 2.19
N ARG A 360 9.12 -30.37 2.64
CA ARG A 360 9.08 -30.75 4.07
C ARG A 360 10.40 -31.36 4.47
N PHE A 361 10.93 -30.91 5.63
CA PHE A 361 12.15 -31.46 6.22
C PHE A 361 11.83 -32.71 7.07
N LYS A 362 12.85 -33.51 7.33
CA LYS A 362 12.78 -34.43 8.44
C LYS A 362 12.81 -33.62 9.74
N PRO A 363 11.83 -33.79 10.64
CA PRO A 363 11.78 -33.03 11.88
C PRO A 363 12.91 -33.39 12.83
N ALA A 364 13.24 -32.48 13.75
CA ALA A 364 14.12 -32.78 14.86
C ALA A 364 13.51 -33.82 15.79
N ILE A 365 14.36 -34.62 16.41
CA ILE A 365 13.95 -35.57 17.45
C ILE A 365 14.60 -35.18 18.78
N LYS A 366 13.78 -35.12 19.84
CA LYS A 366 14.23 -34.96 21.22
C LYS A 366 13.44 -35.90 22.12
N ASP A 367 14.17 -36.61 22.97
CA ASP A 367 13.60 -37.65 23.87
C ASP A 367 12.68 -38.63 23.11
N GLY A 368 13.10 -39.05 21.91
CA GLY A 368 12.40 -39.98 21.06
C GLY A 368 11.13 -39.42 20.37
N ARG A 369 10.85 -38.13 20.45
CA ARG A 369 9.65 -37.50 19.88
C ARG A 369 10.01 -36.40 18.86
N PRO A 370 9.24 -36.26 17.76
CA PRO A 370 9.39 -35.14 16.86
C PRO A 370 9.08 -33.82 17.59
N VAL A 371 9.97 -32.83 17.45
CA VAL A 371 9.85 -31.53 18.11
C VAL A 371 10.12 -30.40 17.12
N ARG A 372 9.63 -29.20 17.47
CA ARG A 372 9.90 -27.96 16.76
C ARG A 372 11.36 -27.53 17.01
N CYS A 373 12.09 -27.26 15.95
CA CYS A 373 13.49 -26.87 16.09
C CYS A 373 13.87 -25.73 15.13
N ARG A 374 14.72 -24.82 15.61
CA ARG A 374 15.30 -23.80 14.75
C ARG A 374 16.30 -24.41 13.80
N PHE A 375 16.25 -23.92 12.58
CA PHE A 375 17.21 -24.26 11.56
C PHE A 375 17.63 -23.00 10.80
N ALA A 376 18.90 -22.91 10.43
CA ALA A 376 19.41 -21.75 9.72
C ALA A 376 20.17 -22.20 8.46
N VAL A 377 19.86 -21.55 7.34
CA VAL A 377 20.51 -21.82 6.06
C VAL A 377 21.28 -20.58 5.61
N PRO A 378 22.62 -20.64 5.57
CA PRO A 378 23.43 -19.59 4.98
C PRO A 378 23.43 -19.76 3.44
N ILE A 379 22.90 -18.79 2.73
CA ILE A 379 22.90 -18.72 1.26
C ILE A 379 23.98 -17.74 0.85
N LYS A 380 24.96 -18.22 0.07
CA LYS A 380 26.02 -17.39 -0.48
C LYS A 380 25.77 -17.14 -1.96
N PHE A 381 25.78 -15.89 -2.34
CA PHE A 381 25.79 -15.46 -3.74
C PHE A 381 27.23 -15.07 -4.08
N LEU A 382 27.81 -15.80 -5.00
CA LEU A 382 29.18 -15.59 -5.47
C LEU A 382 29.11 -15.33 -6.97
N LEU A 383 29.57 -14.19 -7.42
CA LEU A 383 29.91 -13.96 -8.80
C LEU A 383 31.39 -14.30 -8.93
N CYS A 384 31.67 -15.50 -9.42
CA CYS A 384 33.02 -15.83 -9.86
C CYS A 384 33.11 -15.56 -11.38
N PRO A 385 34.19 -14.92 -11.81
CA PRO A 385 34.54 -14.90 -13.21
C PRO A 385 34.89 -16.28 -13.72
#